data_59216ee77dc2b1f628a220f26d7d5474
#
_entry.id   59216ee77dc2b1f628a220f26d7d5474
#
_cell.length_a   1.000
_cell.length_b   1.000
_cell.length_c   1.000
_cell.angle_alpha   90.00
_cell.angle_beta   90.00
_cell.angle_gamma   90.00
#
_symmetry.space_group_name_H-M   'P 1'
#
loop_
_entity.id
_entity.type
_entity.pdbx_description
1 polymer ?
#
loop_
_entity_poly.entity_id
_entity_poly.type
_entity_poly.pdbx_seq_one_letter_code
_entity_poly.pdbx_strand_id
1 'polypeptide(L)'
;MERQIFINEMQARFNLRKPRSEKPTNLYLVCRINNKQVKLSTGVKIYPDHWNEKRQEAYISVRLSELDNINNTIANKKITKLKEYFIEFKHYLCMHPDEIGESMKLLKQHIYKDRMKKELQKPATFIMKQIIEAKTCAESSKKQYRSNIDKFERFLKENEIPNTWESMNLNTINRYQKQIIKENPLHKKGDKNNVIHWCRFRNISS
;
A
#
# COMPACT_ATOMS: atom_id res chain seq x y z
N MET A 1 1.37 -0.77 -34.32
CA MET A 1 2.02 0.56 -34.38
C MET A 1 1.32 1.60 -33.51
N GLU A 2 -0.01 1.78 -33.58
CA GLU A 2 -0.76 2.75 -32.77
C GLU A 2 -0.61 2.60 -31.24
N ARG A 3 -0.59 1.36 -30.71
CA ARG A 3 -0.44 1.10 -29.27
C ARG A 3 0.93 1.53 -28.72
N GLN A 4 1.97 1.39 -29.52
CA GLN A 4 3.33 1.77 -29.13
C GLN A 4 3.52 3.30 -29.13
N ILE A 5 2.88 3.99 -30.07
CA ILE A 5 2.82 5.46 -30.11
C ILE A 5 2.12 5.97 -28.83
N PHE A 6 0.99 5.38 -28.47
CA PHE A 6 0.26 5.71 -27.23
C PHE A 6 1.12 5.63 -25.99
N ILE A 7 1.91 4.54 -25.83
CA ILE A 7 2.79 4.37 -24.66
C ILE A 7 3.92 5.39 -24.66
N ASN A 8 4.50 5.70 -25.83
CA ASN A 8 5.59 6.67 -25.96
C ASN A 8 5.14 8.09 -25.61
N GLU A 9 3.90 8.46 -25.93
CA GLU A 9 3.32 9.77 -25.61
C GLU A 9 2.96 9.95 -24.13
N MET A 10 2.92 8.86 -23.34
CA MET A 10 2.64 8.94 -21.92
C MET A 10 3.76 9.70 -21.20
N GLN A 11 3.40 10.84 -20.62
CA GLN A 11 4.30 11.67 -19.83
C GLN A 11 3.77 11.80 -18.40
N ALA A 12 4.66 11.67 -17.43
CA ALA A 12 4.37 11.96 -16.04
C ALA A 12 4.91 13.36 -15.69
N ARG A 13 4.08 14.15 -15.02
CA ARG A 13 4.46 15.44 -14.45
C ARG A 13 4.11 15.46 -12.97
N PHE A 14 4.83 16.27 -12.21
CA PHE A 14 4.56 16.47 -10.80
C PHE A 14 3.96 17.85 -10.59
N ASN A 15 2.78 17.89 -9.96
CA ASN A 15 2.03 19.12 -9.74
C ASN A 15 1.73 19.30 -8.25
N LEU A 16 1.90 20.51 -7.75
CA LEU A 16 1.53 20.88 -6.39
C LEU A 16 0.00 20.88 -6.24
N ARG A 17 -0.51 20.37 -5.11
CA ARG A 17 -1.95 20.42 -4.78
C ARG A 17 -2.47 21.84 -4.62
N LYS A 18 -1.66 22.70 -3.95
CA LYS A 18 -1.99 24.10 -3.66
C LYS A 18 -0.78 24.97 -3.98
N PRO A 19 -0.60 25.40 -5.25
CA PRO A 19 0.61 26.14 -5.67
C PRO A 19 0.74 27.54 -5.05
N ARG A 20 -0.33 28.10 -4.47
CA ARG A 20 -0.32 29.41 -3.79
C ARG A 20 -0.34 29.30 -2.26
N SER A 21 -0.02 28.14 -1.69
CA SER A 21 -0.01 27.93 -0.25
C SER A 21 1.30 28.43 0.36
N GLU A 22 1.23 29.11 1.49
CA GLU A 22 2.39 29.48 2.31
C GLU A 22 2.92 28.29 3.13
N LYS A 23 2.20 27.17 3.18
CA LYS A 23 2.55 25.94 3.90
C LYS A 23 2.94 24.83 2.93
N PRO A 24 3.76 23.85 3.37
CA PRO A 24 4.09 22.71 2.56
C PRO A 24 2.85 22.00 2.02
N THR A 25 2.78 21.79 0.72
CA THR A 25 1.65 21.16 0.05
C THR A 25 2.05 19.83 -0.58
N ASN A 26 1.06 18.93 -0.71
CA ASN A 26 1.29 17.64 -1.34
C ASN A 26 1.63 17.78 -2.82
N LEU A 27 2.59 16.97 -3.26
CA LEU A 27 2.93 16.80 -4.67
C LEU A 27 2.17 15.59 -5.24
N TYR A 28 1.59 15.74 -6.41
CA TYR A 28 0.92 14.67 -7.15
C TYR A 28 1.72 14.32 -8.40
N LEU A 29 1.84 13.04 -8.69
CA LEU A 29 2.19 12.56 -10.03
C LEU A 29 0.92 12.61 -10.88
N VAL A 30 1.01 13.28 -12.02
CA VAL A 30 -0.08 13.47 -12.98
C VAL A 30 0.36 12.93 -14.33
N CYS A 31 -0.45 12.08 -14.92
CA CYS A 31 -0.25 11.59 -16.28
C CYS A 31 -1.59 11.44 -17.00
N ARG A 32 -1.57 11.24 -18.32
CA ARG A 32 -2.74 10.88 -19.11
C ARG A 32 -2.65 9.45 -19.58
N ILE A 33 -3.72 8.70 -19.37
CA ILE A 33 -3.88 7.32 -19.82
C ILE A 33 -5.24 7.20 -20.48
N ASN A 34 -5.30 6.73 -21.72
CA ASN A 34 -6.54 6.61 -22.48
C ASN A 34 -7.37 7.92 -22.47
N ASN A 35 -6.71 9.05 -22.74
CA ASN A 35 -7.27 10.40 -22.69
C ASN A 35 -7.85 10.86 -21.34
N LYS A 36 -7.70 10.05 -20.27
CA LYS A 36 -8.13 10.41 -18.92
C LYS A 36 -6.92 10.86 -18.09
N GLN A 37 -7.10 11.98 -17.37
CA GLN A 37 -6.07 12.44 -16.43
C GLN A 37 -6.11 11.61 -15.17
N VAL A 38 -4.96 11.07 -14.80
CA VAL A 38 -4.73 10.30 -13.56
C VAL A 38 -3.89 11.14 -12.62
N LYS A 39 -4.31 11.25 -11.35
CA LYS A 39 -3.58 11.93 -10.28
C LYS A 39 -3.28 10.93 -9.16
N LEU A 40 -2.00 10.73 -8.87
CA LEU A 40 -1.55 9.83 -7.80
C LEU A 40 -0.80 10.63 -6.73
N SER A 41 -1.11 10.39 -5.46
CA SER A 41 -0.41 11.03 -4.35
C SER A 41 1.01 10.45 -4.24
N THR A 42 2.02 11.32 -4.24
CA THR A 42 3.42 10.91 -4.07
C THR A 42 3.80 10.70 -2.61
N GLY A 43 3.01 11.25 -1.67
CA GLY A 43 3.36 11.34 -0.26
C GLY A 43 4.55 12.29 0.01
N VAL A 44 4.92 13.13 -0.97
CA VAL A 44 5.91 14.20 -0.83
C VAL A 44 5.17 15.51 -0.54
N LYS A 45 5.69 16.28 0.42
CA LYS A 45 5.24 17.65 0.70
C LYS A 45 6.39 18.62 0.44
N ILE A 46 6.11 19.71 -0.25
CA ILE A 46 7.09 20.74 -0.62
C ILE A 46 6.45 22.11 -0.42
N TYR A 47 7.23 23.11 0.02
CA TYR A 47 6.83 24.50 -0.06
C TYR A 47 6.69 24.92 -1.52
N PRO A 48 5.61 25.64 -1.94
CA PRO A 48 5.43 26.04 -3.33
C PRO A 48 6.57 26.85 -3.92
N ASP A 49 7.16 27.75 -3.16
CA ASP A 49 8.32 28.57 -3.54
C ASP A 49 9.64 27.76 -3.66
N HIS A 50 9.69 26.56 -3.07
CA HIS A 50 10.80 25.63 -3.26
C HIS A 50 10.61 24.70 -4.49
N TRP A 51 9.51 24.81 -5.23
CA TRP A 51 9.23 23.92 -6.35
C TRP A 51 9.60 24.53 -7.70
N ASN A 52 10.45 23.83 -8.46
CA ASN A 52 10.76 24.18 -9.83
C ASN A 52 9.88 23.35 -10.80
N GLU A 53 8.81 23.97 -11.30
CA GLU A 53 7.89 23.30 -12.22
C GLU A 53 8.55 22.93 -13.56
N LYS A 54 9.48 23.74 -14.05
CA LYS A 54 10.16 23.45 -15.33
C LYS A 54 11.10 22.26 -15.22
N ARG A 55 11.88 22.18 -14.14
CA ARG A 55 12.82 21.07 -13.89
C ARG A 55 12.17 19.86 -13.24
N GLN A 56 10.96 20.03 -12.70
CA GLN A 56 10.24 18.97 -11.97
C GLN A 56 11.05 18.44 -10.78
N GLU A 57 11.60 19.38 -9.98
CA GLU A 57 12.43 19.11 -8.79
C GLU A 57 12.27 20.24 -7.75
N ALA A 58 12.62 19.96 -6.51
CA ALA A 58 12.71 20.97 -5.46
C ALA A 58 14.05 21.68 -5.51
N TYR A 59 14.05 22.99 -5.27
CA TYR A 59 15.27 23.79 -5.19
C TYR A 59 16.19 23.35 -4.05
N ILE A 60 17.49 23.30 -4.34
CA ILE A 60 18.56 23.18 -3.36
C ILE A 60 19.44 24.42 -3.54
N SER A 61 19.58 25.23 -2.50
CA SER A 61 20.26 26.49 -2.59
C SER A 61 20.86 26.91 -1.24
N VAL A 62 21.99 27.60 -1.29
CA VAL A 62 22.63 28.23 -0.11
C VAL A 62 21.74 29.28 0.57
N ARG A 63 20.71 29.74 -0.12
CA ARG A 63 19.74 30.74 0.43
C ARG A 63 18.64 30.07 1.27
N LEU A 64 18.49 28.76 1.20
CA LEU A 64 17.55 28.00 2.00
C LEU A 64 18.21 27.58 3.32
N SER A 65 17.40 27.33 4.34
CA SER A 65 17.88 26.71 5.58
C SER A 65 18.47 25.33 5.30
N GLU A 66 19.36 24.87 6.16
CA GLU A 66 19.92 23.52 6.08
C GLU A 66 18.80 22.45 6.12
N LEU A 67 17.82 22.64 7.00
CA LEU A 67 16.67 21.74 7.12
C LEU A 67 15.84 21.68 5.83
N ASP A 68 15.61 22.84 5.18
CA ASP A 68 14.88 22.89 3.91
C ASP A 68 15.65 22.18 2.80
N ASN A 69 16.95 22.37 2.73
CA ASN A 69 17.82 21.69 1.77
C ASN A 69 17.81 20.16 1.98
N ILE A 70 17.84 19.69 3.22
CA ILE A 70 17.72 18.26 3.55
C ILE A 70 16.35 17.74 3.09
N ASN A 71 15.26 18.43 3.45
CA ASN A 71 13.90 18.03 3.07
C ASN A 71 13.71 18.00 1.54
N ASN A 72 14.23 19.02 0.85
CA ASN A 72 14.16 19.10 -0.61
C ASN A 72 15.00 18.00 -1.28
N THR A 73 16.16 17.66 -0.71
CA THR A 73 16.99 16.54 -1.17
C THR A 73 16.25 15.19 -1.04
N ILE A 74 15.60 14.96 0.10
CA ILE A 74 14.79 13.76 0.33
C ILE A 74 13.61 13.72 -0.65
N ALA A 75 12.96 14.87 -0.87
CA ALA A 75 11.87 15.00 -1.84
C ALA A 75 12.34 14.67 -3.26
N ASN A 76 13.47 15.22 -3.70
CA ASN A 76 14.05 14.96 -5.01
C ASN A 76 14.42 13.50 -5.22
N LYS A 77 15.05 12.84 -4.23
CA LYS A 77 15.31 11.39 -4.27
C LYS A 77 14.03 10.59 -4.50
N LYS A 78 12.95 10.96 -3.81
CA LYS A 78 11.66 10.28 -3.97
C LYS A 78 11.02 10.54 -5.34
N ILE A 79 11.12 11.78 -5.84
CA ILE A 79 10.64 12.15 -7.18
C ILE A 79 11.39 11.37 -8.25
N THR A 80 12.72 11.28 -8.18
CA THR A 80 13.54 10.49 -9.10
C THR A 80 13.09 9.03 -9.12
N LYS A 81 12.92 8.43 -7.95
CA LYS A 81 12.43 7.04 -7.84
C LYS A 81 11.05 6.84 -8.46
N LEU A 82 10.15 7.80 -8.31
CA LEU A 82 8.83 7.75 -8.94
C LEU A 82 8.89 7.90 -10.47
N LYS A 83 9.83 8.69 -10.99
CA LYS A 83 10.12 8.77 -12.43
C LYS A 83 10.60 7.41 -12.96
N GLU A 84 11.51 6.75 -12.25
CA GLU A 84 12.00 5.40 -12.57
C GLU A 84 10.84 4.38 -12.62
N TYR A 85 9.97 4.38 -11.60
CA TYR A 85 8.81 3.50 -11.58
C TYR A 85 7.83 3.77 -12.72
N PHE A 86 7.69 5.01 -13.15
CA PHE A 86 6.88 5.35 -14.30
C PHE A 86 7.51 4.84 -15.61
N ILE A 87 8.84 4.88 -15.73
CA ILE A 87 9.57 4.31 -16.88
C ILE A 87 9.43 2.78 -16.89
N GLU A 88 9.59 2.11 -15.74
CA GLU A 88 9.37 0.66 -15.60
C GLU A 88 7.94 0.27 -16.00
N PHE A 89 6.94 1.05 -15.58
CA PHE A 89 5.56 0.85 -15.99
C PHE A 89 5.37 0.96 -17.51
N LYS A 90 5.95 1.99 -18.14
CA LYS A 90 5.91 2.12 -19.61
C LYS A 90 6.56 0.91 -20.31
N HIS A 91 7.73 0.49 -19.84
CA HIS A 91 8.42 -0.67 -20.37
C HIS A 91 7.57 -1.94 -20.20
N TYR A 92 6.95 -2.12 -19.04
CA TYR A 92 6.05 -3.25 -18.79
C TYR A 92 4.89 -3.28 -19.80
N LEU A 93 4.22 -2.15 -20.06
CA LEU A 93 3.14 -2.07 -21.06
C LEU A 93 3.61 -2.35 -22.50
N CYS A 94 4.85 -1.98 -22.83
CA CYS A 94 5.43 -2.33 -24.13
C CYS A 94 5.60 -3.85 -24.31
N MET A 95 5.96 -4.55 -23.22
CA MET A 95 6.15 -6.00 -23.22
C MET A 95 4.84 -6.79 -23.11
N HIS A 96 3.78 -6.15 -22.56
CA HIS A 96 2.47 -6.76 -22.32
C HIS A 96 1.34 -5.91 -22.93
N PRO A 97 1.26 -5.85 -24.27
CA PRO A 97 0.31 -4.97 -24.97
C PRO A 97 -1.16 -5.37 -24.78
N ASP A 98 -1.43 -6.59 -24.40
CA ASP A 98 -2.75 -7.12 -24.04
C ASP A 98 -3.28 -6.52 -22.73
N GLU A 99 -2.40 -6.10 -21.82
CA GLU A 99 -2.77 -5.52 -20.54
C GLU A 99 -2.99 -3.98 -20.56
N ILE A 100 -2.92 -3.34 -21.73
CA ILE A 100 -3.14 -1.88 -21.86
C ILE A 100 -4.51 -1.44 -21.31
N GLY A 101 -5.52 -2.32 -21.38
CA GLY A 101 -6.84 -2.06 -20.80
C GLY A 101 -6.81 -1.84 -19.26
N GLU A 102 -5.88 -2.46 -18.56
CA GLU A 102 -5.68 -2.36 -17.11
C GLU A 102 -4.62 -1.34 -16.69
N SER A 103 -4.13 -0.52 -17.63
CA SER A 103 -3.01 0.40 -17.42
C SER A 103 -3.14 1.31 -16.19
N MET A 104 -4.35 1.71 -15.80
CA MET A 104 -4.58 2.49 -14.58
C MET A 104 -4.28 1.71 -13.28
N LYS A 105 -4.65 0.44 -13.24
CA LYS A 105 -4.37 -0.47 -12.11
C LYS A 105 -2.87 -0.75 -12.02
N LEU A 106 -2.26 -1.09 -13.15
CA LEU A 106 -0.83 -1.35 -13.27
C LEU A 106 0.02 -0.14 -12.89
N LEU A 107 -0.35 1.08 -13.34
CA LEU A 107 0.33 2.29 -12.91
C LEU A 107 0.33 2.44 -11.38
N LYS A 108 -0.81 2.24 -10.72
CA LYS A 108 -0.88 2.31 -9.26
C LYS A 108 0.02 1.27 -8.59
N GLN A 109 0.04 0.04 -9.11
CA GLN A 109 0.90 -1.03 -8.59
C GLN A 109 2.38 -0.66 -8.68
N HIS A 110 2.84 -0.11 -9.83
CA HIS A 110 4.22 0.32 -10.02
C HIS A 110 4.58 1.51 -9.12
N ILE A 111 3.76 2.55 -9.10
CA ILE A 111 4.04 3.76 -8.32
C ILE A 111 4.03 3.51 -6.81
N TYR A 112 3.19 2.59 -6.34
CA TYR A 112 3.06 2.27 -4.92
C TYR A 112 3.75 0.97 -4.50
N LYS A 113 4.59 0.37 -5.38
CA LYS A 113 5.21 -0.94 -5.11
C LYS A 113 6.01 -1.00 -3.80
N ASP A 114 6.72 0.08 -3.44
CA ASP A 114 7.46 0.13 -2.17
C ASP A 114 6.54 0.21 -0.96
N ARG A 115 5.42 0.92 -1.09
CA ARG A 115 4.41 1.00 -0.04
C ARG A 115 3.76 -0.36 0.17
N MET A 116 3.39 -1.04 -0.91
CA MET A 116 2.82 -2.38 -0.86
C MET A 116 3.81 -3.38 -0.25
N LYS A 117 5.10 -3.34 -0.64
CA LYS A 117 6.14 -4.19 -0.03
C LYS A 117 6.26 -3.94 1.47
N LYS A 118 6.27 -2.67 1.93
CA LYS A 118 6.33 -2.33 3.35
C LYS A 118 5.08 -2.79 4.11
N GLU A 119 3.91 -2.75 3.49
CA GLU A 119 2.66 -3.24 4.10
C GLU A 119 2.67 -4.77 4.20
N LEU A 120 3.17 -5.48 3.19
CA LEU A 120 3.35 -6.93 3.23
C LEU A 120 4.39 -7.38 4.27
N GLN A 121 5.38 -6.54 4.59
CA GLN A 121 6.38 -6.83 5.63
C GLN A 121 5.85 -6.62 7.05
N LYS A 122 4.70 -5.96 7.24
CA LYS A 122 4.09 -5.86 8.57
C LYS A 122 3.56 -7.23 9.01
N PRO A 123 3.65 -7.54 10.31
CA PRO A 123 3.03 -8.76 10.84
C PRO A 123 1.57 -8.85 10.42
N ALA A 124 1.14 -10.01 9.92
CA ALA A 124 -0.24 -10.19 9.45
C ALA A 124 -1.25 -9.90 10.58
N THR A 125 -0.95 -10.31 11.81
CA THR A 125 -1.77 -10.02 13.00
C THR A 125 -1.88 -8.52 13.29
N PHE A 126 -0.83 -7.73 13.03
CA PHE A 126 -0.87 -6.28 13.17
C PHE A 126 -1.89 -5.65 12.19
N ILE A 127 -1.88 -6.08 10.93
CA ILE A 127 -2.83 -5.61 9.93
C ILE A 127 -4.26 -6.05 10.27
N MET A 128 -4.44 -7.29 10.76
CA MET A 128 -5.73 -7.77 11.25
C MET A 128 -6.28 -6.88 12.37
N LYS A 129 -5.44 -6.49 13.35
CA LYS A 129 -5.83 -5.56 14.42
C LYS A 129 -6.27 -4.19 13.86
N GLN A 130 -5.55 -3.63 12.89
CA GLN A 130 -5.93 -2.37 12.25
C GLN A 130 -7.29 -2.46 11.51
N ILE A 131 -7.55 -3.57 10.81
CA ILE A 131 -8.84 -3.81 10.13
C ILE A 131 -9.98 -3.84 11.14
N ILE A 132 -9.78 -4.45 12.32
CA ILE A 132 -10.80 -4.50 13.38
C ILE A 132 -11.08 -3.12 13.94
N GLU A 133 -10.05 -2.30 14.16
CA GLU A 133 -10.24 -0.92 14.63
C GLU A 133 -11.07 -0.07 13.64
N ALA A 134 -10.86 -0.29 12.35
CA ALA A 134 -11.61 0.42 11.31
C ALA A 134 -13.06 -0.08 11.12
N LYS A 135 -13.46 -1.20 11.74
CA LYS A 135 -14.82 -1.73 11.62
C LYS A 135 -15.81 -0.94 12.47
N THR A 136 -16.99 -0.72 11.91
CA THR A 136 -18.17 -0.18 12.60
C THR A 136 -18.86 -1.30 13.38
N CYS A 137 -18.36 -1.65 14.56
CA CYS A 137 -18.98 -2.64 15.45
C CYS A 137 -18.79 -2.22 16.91
N ALA A 138 -19.59 -2.82 17.82
CA ALA A 138 -19.52 -2.54 19.25
C ALA A 138 -18.12 -2.81 19.81
N GLU A 139 -17.69 -2.01 20.80
CA GLU A 139 -16.35 -2.12 21.39
C GLU A 139 -16.12 -3.49 22.06
N SER A 140 -17.16 -4.09 22.63
CA SER A 140 -17.13 -5.46 23.16
C SER A 140 -16.74 -6.48 22.08
N SER A 141 -17.26 -6.33 20.86
CA SER A 141 -16.93 -7.18 19.72
C SER A 141 -15.48 -6.96 19.28
N LYS A 142 -15.00 -5.70 19.24
CA LYS A 142 -13.60 -5.39 18.94
C LYS A 142 -12.65 -6.04 19.95
N LYS A 143 -12.99 -5.94 21.24
CA LYS A 143 -12.22 -6.58 22.34
C LYS A 143 -12.11 -8.09 22.14
N GLN A 144 -13.23 -8.75 21.77
CA GLN A 144 -13.24 -10.19 21.47
C GLN A 144 -12.35 -10.53 20.26
N TYR A 145 -12.43 -9.75 19.19
CA TYR A 145 -11.57 -9.96 18.01
C TYR A 145 -10.10 -9.76 18.32
N ARG A 146 -9.71 -8.73 19.07
CA ARG A 146 -8.33 -8.50 19.53
C ARG A 146 -7.81 -9.71 20.32
N SER A 147 -8.61 -10.18 21.29
CA SER A 147 -8.25 -11.36 22.09
C SER A 147 -8.01 -12.61 21.23
N ASN A 148 -8.85 -12.82 20.21
CA ASN A 148 -8.67 -13.96 19.30
C ASN A 148 -7.42 -13.81 18.43
N ILE A 149 -7.09 -12.59 17.97
CA ILE A 149 -5.83 -12.33 17.25
C ILE A 149 -4.62 -12.56 18.16
N ASP A 150 -4.68 -12.13 19.42
CA ASP A 150 -3.58 -12.34 20.37
C ASP A 150 -3.32 -13.83 20.64
N LYS A 151 -4.39 -14.64 20.72
CA LYS A 151 -4.28 -16.09 20.82
C LYS A 151 -3.63 -16.69 19.57
N PHE A 152 -4.04 -16.23 18.40
CA PHE A 152 -3.47 -16.68 17.14
C PHE A 152 -1.99 -16.28 17.00
N GLU A 153 -1.63 -15.06 17.38
CA GLU A 153 -0.26 -14.58 17.38
C GLU A 153 0.64 -15.42 18.30
N ARG A 154 0.13 -15.81 19.48
CA ARG A 154 0.80 -16.74 20.40
C ARG A 154 1.02 -18.11 19.76
N PHE A 155 -0.03 -18.67 19.14
CA PHE A 155 0.07 -19.92 18.40
C PHE A 155 1.16 -19.89 17.32
N LEU A 156 1.21 -18.81 16.51
CA LEU A 156 2.25 -18.65 15.48
C LEU A 156 3.64 -18.68 16.10
N LYS A 157 3.84 -17.96 17.21
CA LYS A 157 5.11 -17.90 17.93
C LYS A 157 5.52 -19.27 18.50
N GLU A 158 4.61 -19.97 19.17
CA GLU A 158 4.84 -21.29 19.77
C GLU A 158 5.15 -22.38 18.75
N ASN A 159 4.64 -22.22 17.52
CA ASN A 159 4.88 -23.18 16.43
C ASN A 159 5.94 -22.71 15.43
N GLU A 160 6.69 -21.63 15.74
CA GLU A 160 7.74 -21.07 14.90
C GLU A 160 7.25 -20.71 13.47
N ILE A 161 5.97 -20.36 13.34
CA ILE A 161 5.39 -19.97 12.07
C ILE A 161 5.60 -18.45 11.87
N PRO A 162 6.21 -17.99 10.77
CA PRO A 162 6.37 -16.57 10.50
C PRO A 162 5.01 -15.83 10.46
N ASN A 163 4.94 -14.67 11.12
CA ASN A 163 3.73 -13.84 11.15
C ASN A 163 3.61 -12.99 9.87
N THR A 164 3.51 -13.64 8.71
CA THR A 164 3.38 -13.02 7.38
C THR A 164 2.10 -13.49 6.69
N TRP A 165 1.66 -12.75 5.67
CA TRP A 165 0.47 -13.13 4.90
C TRP A 165 0.65 -14.46 4.16
N GLU A 166 1.84 -14.76 3.68
CA GLU A 166 2.16 -16.03 3.00
C GLU A 166 1.98 -17.22 3.94
N SER A 167 2.28 -17.02 5.22
CA SER A 167 2.13 -18.06 6.27
C SER A 167 0.67 -18.29 6.69
N MET A 168 -0.25 -17.36 6.34
CA MET A 168 -1.70 -17.46 6.64
C MET A 168 -2.43 -18.37 5.64
N ASN A 169 -1.87 -19.52 5.35
CA ASN A 169 -2.46 -20.52 4.46
C ASN A 169 -3.41 -21.46 5.20
N LEU A 170 -4.14 -22.29 4.43
CA LEU A 170 -5.13 -23.20 4.96
C LEU A 170 -4.54 -24.21 5.97
N ASN A 171 -3.31 -24.66 5.76
CA ASN A 171 -2.64 -25.58 6.68
C ASN A 171 -2.41 -24.94 8.06
N THR A 172 -1.90 -23.72 8.09
CA THR A 172 -1.71 -22.95 9.33
C THR A 172 -3.03 -22.75 10.08
N ILE A 173 -4.10 -22.40 9.37
CA ILE A 173 -5.42 -22.21 9.96
C ILE A 173 -5.96 -23.53 10.53
N ASN A 174 -5.84 -24.63 9.79
CA ASN A 174 -6.27 -25.94 10.26
C ASN A 174 -5.49 -26.43 11.48
N ARG A 175 -4.18 -26.15 11.54
CA ARG A 175 -3.35 -26.46 12.72
C ARG A 175 -3.82 -25.67 13.95
N TYR A 176 -4.09 -24.37 13.77
CA TYR A 176 -4.62 -23.53 14.83
C TYR A 176 -5.98 -24.01 15.34
N GLN A 177 -6.89 -24.38 14.44
CA GLN A 177 -8.19 -24.92 14.81
C GLN A 177 -8.06 -26.23 15.63
N LYS A 178 -7.19 -27.13 15.21
CA LYS A 178 -6.93 -28.40 15.95
C LYS A 178 -6.41 -28.12 17.35
N GLN A 179 -5.54 -27.12 17.51
CA GLN A 179 -5.02 -26.72 18.82
C GLN A 179 -6.11 -26.15 19.73
N ILE A 180 -6.96 -25.24 19.22
CA ILE A 180 -8.08 -24.68 20.01
C ILE A 180 -9.03 -25.79 20.47
N ILE A 181 -9.36 -26.74 19.58
CA ILE A 181 -10.25 -27.86 19.92
C ILE A 181 -9.63 -28.75 20.99
N LYS A 182 -8.31 -28.96 20.95
CA LYS A 182 -7.57 -29.75 21.95
C LYS A 182 -7.56 -29.04 23.31
N GLU A 183 -7.34 -27.74 23.34
CA GLU A 183 -7.28 -26.93 24.55
C GLU A 183 -8.66 -26.74 25.21
N ASN A 184 -9.74 -26.76 24.42
CA ASN A 184 -11.12 -26.54 24.89
C ASN A 184 -12.06 -27.71 24.46
N PRO A 185 -11.95 -28.90 25.06
CA PRO A 185 -12.73 -30.08 24.65
C PRO A 185 -14.24 -29.92 24.81
N LEU A 186 -14.72 -28.99 25.62
CA LEU A 186 -16.15 -28.71 25.81
C LEU A 186 -16.80 -27.95 24.61
N HIS A 187 -16.03 -27.30 23.76
CA HIS A 187 -16.52 -26.63 22.54
C HIS A 187 -16.81 -27.58 21.37
N LYS A 188 -16.68 -28.88 21.54
CA LYS A 188 -16.86 -29.86 20.44
C LYS A 188 -18.28 -29.93 19.84
N LYS A 189 -19.29 -29.35 20.47
CA LYS A 189 -20.69 -29.51 20.01
C LYS A 189 -21.42 -28.25 19.50
N GLY A 190 -20.86 -27.03 19.63
CA GLY A 190 -21.66 -25.81 19.35
C GLY A 190 -21.03 -24.76 18.45
N ASP A 191 -19.74 -24.70 18.30
CA ASP A 191 -19.06 -23.50 17.75
C ASP A 191 -18.56 -23.64 16.31
N LYS A 192 -19.39 -24.23 15.43
CA LYS A 192 -19.17 -24.10 13.97
C LYS A 192 -19.17 -22.63 13.51
N ASN A 193 -19.77 -21.73 14.27
CA ASN A 193 -19.93 -20.33 13.91
C ASN A 193 -18.65 -19.48 14.09
N ASN A 194 -17.79 -19.77 15.05
CA ASN A 194 -16.55 -18.99 15.26
C ASN A 194 -15.47 -19.26 14.19
N VAL A 195 -15.43 -20.44 13.64
CA VAL A 195 -14.50 -20.83 12.57
C VAL A 195 -14.92 -20.22 11.23
N ILE A 196 -16.22 -20.11 10.96
CA ILE A 196 -16.77 -19.53 9.72
C ILE A 196 -16.45 -18.02 9.65
N HIS A 197 -16.37 -17.32 10.77
CA HIS A 197 -15.98 -15.90 10.77
C HIS A 197 -14.55 -15.66 10.26
N TRP A 198 -13.61 -16.58 10.50
CA TRP A 198 -12.23 -16.46 9.98
C TRP A 198 -12.15 -16.70 8.47
N CYS A 199 -12.96 -17.59 7.92
CA CYS A 199 -13.01 -17.84 6.48
C CYS A 199 -13.58 -16.66 5.68
N ARG A 200 -14.40 -15.80 6.29
CA ARG A 200 -14.92 -14.56 5.65
C ARG A 200 -13.88 -13.47 5.45
N PHE A 201 -12.76 -13.49 6.17
CA PHE A 201 -11.63 -12.57 5.91
C PHE A 201 -10.92 -12.83 4.59
N ARG A 202 -11.06 -14.03 4.01
CA ARG A 202 -10.43 -14.40 2.73
C ARG A 202 -11.09 -13.73 1.52
N ASN A 203 -12.37 -13.33 1.61
CA ASN A 203 -13.13 -12.72 0.52
C ASN A 203 -13.02 -11.19 0.45
N ILE A 204 -12.14 -10.56 1.25
CA ILE A 204 -11.92 -9.10 1.24
C ILE A 204 -10.71 -8.71 0.37
N SER A 205 -9.96 -9.67 -0.14
CA SER A 205 -8.77 -9.46 -0.98
C SER A 205 -8.93 -9.90 -2.44
N SER A 206 -10.16 -10.14 -2.89
CA SER A 206 -10.47 -10.35 -4.31
C SER A 206 -11.19 -9.13 -4.89
#